data_30b078a3e81835705ed884f4c1b32b16
#
_entry.id   30b078a3e81835705ed884f4c1b32b16
#
_cell.length_a   1.000
_cell.length_b   1.000
_cell.length_c   1.000
_cell.angle_alpha   90.00
_cell.angle_beta   90.00
_cell.angle_gamma   90.00
#
_symmetry.space_group_name_H-M   'P 1'
#
loop_
_entity.id
_entity.type
_entity.pdbx_description
1 polymer ?
#
loop_
_entity_poly.entity_id
_entity_poly.type
_entity_poly.pdbx_seq_one_letter_code
_entity_poly.pdbx_strand_id
1 'polypeptide(L)'
;MNTATHYENANFLRELAESLPRIRPQGHSHGQAELLQRLADDELAQAQHDEWVRSKVAAARADKRPGMSTAQLRTLLNNRYEELRSAP
;
A
#
# COMPACT_ATOMS: atom_id res chain seq x y z
N MET A 1 0.20 -10.94 0.86
CA MET A 1 -0.04 -10.59 -0.56
C MET A 1 1.19 -9.88 -1.10
N ASN A 2 1.47 -10.04 -2.37
CA ASN A 2 2.59 -9.33 -2.99
C ASN A 2 2.15 -7.95 -3.50
N THR A 3 3.11 -7.16 -3.94
CA THR A 3 2.89 -5.78 -4.41
C THR A 3 1.92 -5.74 -5.59
N ALA A 4 2.07 -6.66 -6.54
CA ALA A 4 1.21 -6.72 -7.72
C ALA A 4 -0.25 -6.94 -7.33
N THR A 5 -0.51 -7.79 -6.34
CA THR A 5 -1.86 -8.05 -5.84
C THR A 5 -2.48 -6.79 -5.25
N HIS A 6 -1.71 -6.01 -4.51
CA HIS A 6 -2.20 -4.75 -3.95
C HIS A 6 -2.56 -3.74 -5.04
N TYR A 7 -1.75 -3.64 -6.10
CA TYR A 7 -2.07 -2.77 -7.23
C TYR A 7 -3.33 -3.23 -7.98
N GLU A 8 -3.46 -4.54 -8.19
CA GLU A 8 -4.64 -5.10 -8.82
C GLU A 8 -5.90 -4.84 -8.00
N ASN A 9 -5.80 -5.01 -6.70
CA ASN A 9 -6.91 -4.73 -5.78
C ASN A 9 -7.30 -3.25 -5.82
N ALA A 10 -6.31 -2.36 -5.81
CA ALA A 10 -6.57 -0.92 -5.89
C ALA A 10 -7.29 -0.54 -7.18
N ASN A 11 -6.84 -1.09 -8.31
CA ASN A 11 -7.47 -0.84 -9.61
C ASN A 11 -8.89 -1.36 -9.65
N PHE A 12 -9.11 -2.59 -9.16
CA PHE A 12 -10.43 -3.19 -9.12
C PHE A 12 -11.40 -2.37 -8.27
N LEU A 13 -10.95 -1.96 -7.07
CA LEU A 13 -11.79 -1.18 -6.16
C LEU A 13 -12.15 0.16 -6.76
N ARG A 14 -11.21 0.80 -7.45
CA ARG A 14 -11.44 2.08 -8.10
C ARG A 14 -12.44 1.94 -9.25
N GLU A 15 -12.28 0.92 -10.09
CA GLU A 15 -13.20 0.64 -11.17
C GLU A 15 -14.61 0.36 -10.65
N LEU A 16 -14.71 -0.40 -9.56
CA LEU A 16 -15.98 -0.68 -8.94
C LEU A 16 -16.64 0.59 -8.40
N ALA A 17 -15.86 1.46 -7.76
CA ALA A 17 -16.35 2.75 -7.27
C ALA A 17 -16.92 3.60 -8.42
N GLU A 18 -16.23 3.63 -9.55
CA GLU A 18 -16.68 4.38 -10.72
C GLU A 18 -17.93 3.77 -11.37
N SER A 19 -18.10 2.45 -11.22
CA SER A 19 -19.23 1.73 -11.80
C SER A 19 -20.50 1.81 -10.96
N LEU A 20 -20.39 2.11 -9.65
CA LEU A 20 -21.54 2.13 -8.76
C LEU A 20 -22.69 3.05 -9.21
N PRO A 21 -22.44 4.26 -9.71
CA PRO A 21 -23.55 5.12 -10.18
C PRO A 21 -24.33 4.51 -11.31
N ARG A 22 -23.70 3.66 -12.14
CA ARG A 22 -24.41 2.96 -13.23
C ARG A 22 -25.18 1.75 -12.74
N ILE A 23 -24.64 1.06 -11.74
CA ILE A 23 -25.28 -0.12 -11.17
C ILE A 23 -26.45 0.28 -10.27
N ARG A 24 -26.31 1.34 -9.51
CA ARG A 24 -27.29 1.82 -8.55
C ARG A 24 -27.51 3.33 -8.74
N PRO A 25 -28.22 3.73 -9.79
CA PRO A 25 -28.39 5.15 -10.10
C PRO A 25 -29.25 5.93 -9.09
N GLN A 26 -29.90 5.24 -8.16
CA GLN A 26 -30.87 5.87 -7.26
C GLN A 26 -30.29 6.09 -5.86
N GLY A 27 -29.18 6.76 -5.78
CA GLY A 27 -29.01 7.59 -4.63
C GLY A 27 -28.22 7.12 -3.43
N HIS A 28 -27.82 5.87 -3.26
CA HIS A 28 -27.01 5.48 -2.08
C HIS A 28 -25.58 5.04 -2.44
N SER A 29 -25.21 5.24 -3.69
CA SER A 29 -23.91 4.81 -4.18
C SER A 29 -22.76 5.72 -3.77
N HIS A 30 -23.05 6.97 -3.39
CA HIS A 30 -22.01 7.96 -3.09
C HIS A 30 -21.13 7.54 -1.90
N GLY A 31 -21.76 7.17 -0.77
CA GLY A 31 -21.01 6.71 0.41
C GLY A 31 -20.27 5.41 0.16
N GLN A 32 -20.87 4.51 -0.62
CA GLN A 32 -20.24 3.25 -1.00
C GLN A 32 -19.04 3.49 -1.92
N ALA A 33 -19.17 4.42 -2.87
CA ALA A 33 -18.08 4.79 -3.76
C ALA A 33 -16.92 5.40 -2.97
N GLU A 34 -17.19 6.27 -2.01
CA GLU A 34 -16.15 6.83 -1.15
C GLU A 34 -15.42 5.76 -0.37
N LEU A 35 -16.17 4.80 0.19
CA LEU A 35 -15.56 3.69 0.92
C LEU A 35 -14.63 2.88 0.02
N LEU A 36 -15.07 2.57 -1.19
CA LEU A 36 -14.26 1.83 -2.15
C LEU A 36 -13.01 2.60 -2.56
N GLN A 37 -13.11 3.92 -2.70
CA GLN A 37 -11.95 4.76 -3.00
C GLN A 37 -10.95 4.74 -1.84
N ARG A 38 -11.41 4.79 -0.60
CA ARG A 38 -10.53 4.67 0.57
C ARG A 38 -9.82 3.32 0.61
N LEU A 39 -10.55 2.25 0.32
CA LEU A 39 -9.96 0.91 0.28
C LEU A 39 -8.91 0.82 -0.84
N ALA A 40 -9.19 1.44 -1.99
CA ALA A 40 -8.22 1.50 -3.08
C ALA A 40 -6.96 2.27 -2.67
N ASP A 41 -7.12 3.39 -1.99
CA ASP A 41 -6.01 4.20 -1.51
C ASP A 41 -5.17 3.43 -0.49
N ASP A 42 -5.81 2.67 0.41
CA ASP A 42 -5.12 1.84 1.39
C ASP A 42 -4.31 0.74 0.70
N GLU A 43 -4.87 0.09 -0.32
CA GLU A 43 -4.16 -0.93 -1.09
C GLU A 43 -2.97 -0.32 -1.83
N LEU A 44 -3.14 0.86 -2.41
CA LEU A 44 -2.06 1.56 -3.09
C LEU A 44 -0.94 1.94 -2.12
N ALA A 45 -1.30 2.44 -0.95
CA ALA A 45 -0.32 2.79 0.08
C ALA A 45 0.46 1.56 0.53
N GLN A 46 -0.21 0.41 0.67
CA GLN A 46 0.45 -0.84 1.04
C GLN A 46 1.44 -1.29 -0.05
N ALA A 47 1.06 -1.17 -1.33
CA ALA A 47 1.93 -1.52 -2.44
C ALA A 47 3.18 -0.63 -2.46
N GLN A 48 3.00 0.66 -2.27
CA GLN A 48 4.10 1.63 -2.25
C GLN A 48 5.04 1.38 -1.06
N HIS A 49 4.49 1.03 0.09
CA HIS A 49 5.29 0.67 1.25
C HIS A 49 6.12 -0.58 0.98
N ASP A 50 5.51 -1.61 0.41
CA ASP A 50 6.21 -2.85 0.09
C ASP A 50 7.36 -2.61 -0.90
N GLU A 51 7.13 -1.78 -1.90
CA GLU A 51 8.17 -1.39 -2.85
C GLU A 51 9.31 -0.64 -2.18
N TRP A 52 8.99 0.28 -1.29
CA TRP A 52 9.99 1.05 -0.56
C TRP A 52 10.86 0.14 0.29
N VAL A 53 10.24 -0.79 1.04
CA VAL A 53 10.98 -1.75 1.86
C VAL A 53 11.91 -2.61 1.01
N ARG A 54 11.39 -3.15 -0.10
CA ARG A 54 12.20 -3.97 -1.01
C ARG A 54 13.39 -3.21 -1.58
N SER A 55 13.16 -1.97 -1.96
CA SER A 55 14.21 -1.12 -2.50
C SER A 55 15.31 -0.89 -1.47
N LYS A 56 14.93 -0.61 -0.21
CA LYS A 56 15.90 -0.39 0.86
C LYS A 56 16.66 -1.65 1.23
N VAL A 57 15.98 -2.79 1.26
CA VAL A 57 16.61 -4.09 1.53
C VAL A 57 17.58 -4.44 0.41
N ALA A 58 17.19 -4.23 -0.85
CA ALA A 58 18.08 -4.49 -2.00
C ALA A 58 19.32 -3.62 -1.96
N ALA A 59 19.18 -2.33 -1.64
CA ALA A 59 20.30 -1.42 -1.52
C ALA A 59 21.25 -1.85 -0.40
N ALA A 60 20.69 -2.29 0.74
CA ALA A 60 21.49 -2.76 1.86
C ALA A 60 22.24 -4.05 1.53
N ARG A 61 21.63 -4.95 0.75
CA ARG A 61 22.32 -6.18 0.29
C ARG A 61 23.45 -5.89 -0.67
N ALA A 62 23.29 -4.87 -1.50
CA ALA A 62 24.33 -4.45 -2.43
C ALA A 62 25.49 -3.75 -1.70
N ASP A 63 25.22 -3.18 -0.54
CA ASP A 63 26.23 -2.55 0.30
C ASP A 63 26.90 -3.61 1.17
N LYS A 64 28.11 -3.96 0.84
CA LYS A 64 28.84 -5.06 1.48
C LYS A 64 29.47 -4.72 2.82
N ARG A 65 29.05 -3.65 3.45
CA ARG A 65 29.58 -3.30 4.76
C ARG A 65 29.05 -4.29 5.83
N PRO A 66 29.90 -4.69 6.79
CA PRO A 66 29.42 -5.52 7.89
C PRO A 66 28.39 -4.76 8.71
N GLY A 67 27.34 -5.45 9.11
CA GLY A 67 26.29 -4.79 9.85
C GLY A 67 25.12 -5.70 10.14
N MET A 68 23.91 -5.15 10.06
CA MET A 68 22.68 -5.87 10.38
C MET A 68 22.37 -6.95 9.36
N SER A 69 21.73 -8.03 9.85
CA SER A 69 21.13 -9.02 8.97
C SER A 69 19.98 -8.41 8.17
N THR A 70 19.58 -9.08 7.10
CA THR A 70 18.42 -8.63 6.29
C THR A 70 17.15 -8.52 7.14
N ALA A 71 16.93 -9.48 8.04
CA ALA A 71 15.76 -9.46 8.92
C ALA A 71 15.79 -8.27 9.87
N GLN A 72 16.96 -7.98 10.47
CA GLN A 72 17.12 -6.83 11.36
C GLN A 72 16.91 -5.53 10.62
N LEU A 73 17.45 -5.42 9.41
CA LEU A 73 17.28 -4.22 8.58
C LEU A 73 15.82 -4.01 8.21
N ARG A 74 15.13 -5.07 7.81
CA ARG A 74 13.71 -4.99 7.48
C ARG A 74 12.88 -4.52 8.67
N THR A 75 13.15 -5.06 9.86
CA THR A 75 12.47 -4.66 11.08
C THR A 75 12.72 -3.18 11.38
N LEU A 76 13.96 -2.74 11.26
CA LEU A 76 14.32 -1.35 11.50
C LEU A 76 13.60 -0.41 10.51
N LEU A 77 13.57 -0.75 9.24
CA LEU A 77 12.89 0.06 8.21
C LEU A 77 11.39 0.12 8.44
N ASN A 78 10.78 -0.99 8.83
CA ASN A 78 9.35 -1.03 9.14
C ASN A 78 9.03 -0.17 10.38
N ASN A 79 9.85 -0.25 11.40
CA ASN A 79 9.68 0.58 12.60
C ASN A 79 9.82 2.07 12.26
N ARG A 80 10.79 2.41 11.42
CA ARG A 80 10.96 3.81 10.98
C ARG A 80 9.76 4.31 10.19
N TYR A 81 9.22 3.47 9.31
CA TYR A 81 8.02 3.80 8.56
C TYR A 81 6.83 4.04 9.49
N GLU A 82 6.64 3.16 10.49
CA GLU A 82 5.55 3.31 11.45
C GLU A 82 5.70 4.59 12.27
N GLU A 83 6.92 4.94 12.68
CA GLU A 83 7.18 6.19 13.37
C GLU A 83 6.79 7.40 12.54
N LEU A 84 7.16 7.41 11.27
CA LEU A 84 6.84 8.51 10.36
C LEU A 84 5.34 8.60 10.09
N ARG A 85 4.70 7.45 9.95
CA ARG A 85 3.26 7.38 9.70
C ARG A 85 2.45 7.84 10.91
N SER A 86 2.95 7.55 12.13
CA SER A 86 2.27 7.88 13.38
C SER A 86 2.57 9.30 13.86
N ALA A 87 3.55 9.98 13.26
CA ALA A 87 3.91 11.33 13.65
C ALA A 87 2.76 12.30 13.34
N PRO A 88 2.40 13.20 14.27
CA PRO A 88 1.35 14.19 14.02
C PRO A 88 1.77 15.21 12.97
#